data_5d7da916aec7817f7b9890a897d62b96
#
_entry.id   5d7da916aec7817f7b9890a897d62b96
#
_cell.length_a   1.000
_cell.length_b   1.000
_cell.length_c   1.000
_cell.angle_alpha   90.00
_cell.angle_beta   90.00
_cell.angle_gamma   90.00
#
_symmetry.space_group_name_H-M   'P 1'
#
loop_
_entity.id
_entity.type
_entity.pdbx_description
1 polymer ?
#
loop_
_entity_poly.entity_id
_entity_poly.type
_entity_poly.pdbx_seq_one_letter_code
_entity_poly.pdbx_strand_id
1 'polypeptide(L)'
;GRKAVLVPGDITDAAHCRALVQKAADAFGKIDIVVNNAAFQMTRDSLDEISDEEFDRTMKTNLYGMFWICKAAVPHMPAGGSIINTASVNADQPKPKLIAYSATKAAIVNFSGSLAALLAEKGIRANAVAPGPIWTPLIPSTMPPEQVKEFGSQVPLARAGQPAELAPVYVMLASDEASYVSGATVAVTGGQAVI
;
A
#
# COMPACT_ATOMS: atom_id res chain seq x y z
N GLY A 1 15.36 -0.62 23.42
CA GLY A 1 15.02 -1.10 22.09
C GLY A 1 13.65 -1.73 22.06
N ARG A 2 13.10 -1.88 20.85
CA ARG A 2 11.85 -2.60 20.59
C ARG A 2 12.17 -3.99 20.03
N LYS A 3 11.27 -4.95 20.25
CA LYS A 3 11.39 -6.29 19.64
C LYS A 3 11.02 -6.21 18.17
N ALA A 4 11.83 -6.80 17.29
CA ALA A 4 11.51 -6.97 15.87
C ALA A 4 11.64 -8.46 15.49
N VAL A 5 10.79 -8.92 14.59
CA VAL A 5 10.83 -10.27 14.02
C VAL A 5 10.86 -10.14 12.50
N LEU A 6 11.89 -10.69 11.87
CA LEU A 6 12.04 -10.73 10.43
C LEU A 6 11.46 -12.03 9.88
N VAL A 7 10.65 -11.91 8.84
CA VAL A 7 10.05 -13.04 8.11
C VAL A 7 10.27 -12.81 6.62
N PRO A 8 11.50 -13.06 6.12
CA PRO A 8 11.80 -12.89 4.70
C PRO A 8 11.02 -13.89 3.86
N GLY A 9 10.53 -13.45 2.69
CA GLY A 9 9.80 -14.28 1.75
C GLY A 9 9.08 -13.48 0.68
N ASP A 10 8.30 -14.16 -0.15
CA ASP A 10 7.56 -13.56 -1.26
C ASP A 10 6.06 -13.50 -0.92
N ILE A 11 5.50 -12.30 -0.92
CA ILE A 11 4.06 -12.08 -0.67
C ILE A 11 3.16 -12.47 -1.84
N THR A 12 3.71 -12.88 -2.98
CA THR A 12 2.94 -13.54 -4.04
C THR A 12 2.53 -14.97 -3.68
N ASP A 13 3.09 -15.52 -2.60
CA ASP A 13 2.72 -16.81 -2.03
C ASP A 13 1.75 -16.64 -0.85
N ALA A 14 0.54 -17.14 -1.02
CA ALA A 14 -0.49 -17.12 0.01
C ALA A 14 -0.11 -17.91 1.29
N ALA A 15 0.68 -18.97 1.17
CA ALA A 15 1.14 -19.75 2.32
C ALA A 15 2.16 -18.93 3.14
N HIS A 16 3.09 -18.23 2.46
CA HIS A 16 4.02 -17.32 3.11
C HIS A 16 3.30 -16.17 3.83
N CYS A 17 2.30 -15.54 3.20
CA CYS A 17 1.52 -14.48 3.82
C CYS A 17 0.84 -14.94 5.12
N ARG A 18 0.25 -16.13 5.13
CA ARG A 18 -0.35 -16.71 6.35
C ARG A 18 0.70 -17.00 7.42
N ALA A 19 1.83 -17.60 7.04
CA ALA A 19 2.92 -17.93 7.97
C ALA A 19 3.54 -16.67 8.59
N LEU A 20 3.72 -15.59 7.81
CA LEU A 20 4.19 -14.29 8.28
C LEU A 20 3.29 -13.74 9.39
N VAL A 21 1.97 -13.73 9.16
CA VAL A 21 0.99 -13.23 10.12
C VAL A 21 0.98 -14.11 11.39
N GLN A 22 0.97 -15.44 11.24
CA GLN A 22 1.00 -16.36 12.38
C GLN A 22 2.26 -16.14 13.23
N LYS A 23 3.43 -16.00 12.60
CA LYS A 23 4.68 -15.73 13.31
C LYS A 23 4.66 -14.40 14.06
N ALA A 24 4.00 -13.38 13.53
CA ALA A 24 3.82 -12.11 14.23
C ALA A 24 2.89 -12.27 15.43
N ALA A 25 1.76 -12.97 15.27
CA ALA A 25 0.82 -13.26 16.36
C ALA A 25 1.48 -14.08 17.48
N ASP A 26 2.25 -15.11 17.14
CA ASP A 26 2.97 -15.94 18.12
C ASP A 26 4.03 -15.12 18.88
N ALA A 27 4.69 -14.19 18.19
CA ALA A 27 5.76 -13.39 18.78
C ALA A 27 5.27 -12.26 19.68
N PHE A 28 4.10 -11.67 19.38
CA PHE A 28 3.58 -10.46 20.04
C PHE A 28 2.25 -10.66 20.78
N GLY A 29 1.59 -11.81 20.61
CA GLY A 29 0.30 -12.17 21.23
C GLY A 29 -0.92 -11.59 20.52
N LYS A 30 -0.78 -10.47 19.82
CA LYS A 30 -1.84 -9.79 19.06
C LYS A 30 -1.24 -8.97 17.91
N ILE A 31 -2.10 -8.51 17.01
CA ILE A 31 -1.74 -7.60 15.92
C ILE A 31 -2.61 -6.35 16.04
N ASP A 32 -2.04 -5.22 16.44
CA ASP A 32 -2.79 -3.96 16.59
C ASP A 32 -2.84 -3.20 15.26
N ILE A 33 -1.76 -3.29 14.46
CA ILE A 33 -1.61 -2.51 13.24
C ILE A 33 -1.10 -3.41 12.11
N VAL A 34 -1.73 -3.30 10.94
CA VAL A 34 -1.26 -3.90 9.69
C VAL A 34 -0.95 -2.79 8.70
N VAL A 35 0.26 -2.79 8.13
CA VAL A 35 0.64 -1.89 7.05
C VAL A 35 1.00 -2.71 5.82
N ASN A 36 0.15 -2.67 4.80
CA ASN A 36 0.40 -3.29 3.50
C ASN A 36 1.05 -2.26 2.58
N ASN A 37 2.38 -2.29 2.49
CA ASN A 37 3.15 -1.31 1.72
C ASN A 37 3.92 -1.91 0.55
N ALA A 38 4.28 -3.19 0.58
CA ALA A 38 5.03 -3.84 -0.48
C ALA A 38 4.29 -3.75 -1.82
N ALA A 39 5.03 -3.44 -2.89
CA ALA A 39 4.46 -3.28 -4.21
C ALA A 39 5.47 -3.63 -5.30
N PHE A 40 4.93 -3.94 -6.47
CA PHE A 40 5.63 -4.10 -7.73
C PHE A 40 5.03 -3.14 -8.77
N GLN A 41 5.87 -2.55 -9.60
CA GLN A 41 5.47 -1.79 -10.79
C GLN A 41 6.48 -2.02 -11.92
N MET A 42 6.04 -1.83 -13.15
CA MET A 42 6.90 -1.78 -14.32
C MET A 42 6.30 -0.80 -15.33
N THR A 43 7.13 0.05 -15.90
CA THR A 43 6.73 0.97 -16.96
C THR A 43 6.74 0.23 -18.30
N ARG A 44 5.63 0.32 -19.08
CA ARG A 44 5.51 -0.23 -20.43
C ARG A 44 4.96 0.82 -21.37
N ASP A 45 5.45 0.83 -22.60
CA ASP A 45 5.04 1.82 -23.59
C ASP A 45 3.78 1.40 -24.36
N SER A 46 3.51 0.10 -24.43
CA SER A 46 2.31 -0.46 -25.07
C SER A 46 1.70 -1.59 -24.24
N LEU A 47 0.46 -1.96 -24.58
CA LEU A 47 -0.25 -3.06 -23.95
C LEU A 47 0.41 -4.42 -24.26
N ASP A 48 0.93 -4.56 -25.48
CA ASP A 48 1.57 -5.79 -25.95
C ASP A 48 2.90 -6.12 -25.21
N GLU A 49 3.52 -5.11 -24.59
CA GLU A 49 4.72 -5.30 -23.79
C GLU A 49 4.42 -5.88 -22.39
N ILE A 50 3.16 -5.88 -21.97
CA ILE A 50 2.75 -6.42 -20.68
C ILE A 50 2.44 -7.90 -20.86
N SER A 51 3.35 -8.79 -20.42
CA SER A 51 3.06 -10.23 -20.47
C SER A 51 2.02 -10.63 -19.41
N ASP A 52 1.34 -11.76 -19.66
CA ASP A 52 0.39 -12.32 -18.71
C ASP A 52 1.05 -12.60 -17.33
N GLU A 53 2.31 -13.04 -17.33
CA GLU A 53 3.08 -13.31 -16.12
C GLU A 53 3.41 -12.03 -15.36
N GLU A 54 3.74 -10.93 -16.06
CA GLU A 54 3.99 -9.63 -15.43
C GLU A 54 2.70 -9.06 -14.83
N PHE A 55 1.60 -9.17 -15.56
CA PHE A 55 0.29 -8.74 -15.06
C PHE A 55 -0.13 -9.55 -13.83
N ASP A 56 -0.04 -10.89 -13.90
CA ASP A 56 -0.33 -11.79 -12.77
C ASP A 56 0.54 -11.49 -11.55
N ARG A 57 1.86 -11.30 -11.75
CA ARG A 57 2.79 -10.90 -10.71
C ARG A 57 2.39 -9.57 -10.06
N THR A 58 2.00 -8.59 -10.87
CA THR A 58 1.57 -7.28 -10.38
C THR A 58 0.33 -7.41 -9.49
N MET A 59 -0.67 -8.17 -9.96
CA MET A 59 -1.89 -8.45 -9.20
C MET A 59 -1.60 -9.22 -7.91
N LYS A 60 -0.77 -10.26 -7.97
CA LYS A 60 -0.39 -11.06 -6.81
C LYS A 60 0.36 -10.24 -5.76
N THR A 61 1.36 -9.45 -6.18
CA THR A 61 2.15 -8.65 -5.24
C THR A 61 1.29 -7.54 -4.60
N ASN A 62 0.59 -6.75 -5.43
CA ASN A 62 -0.03 -5.51 -4.96
C ASN A 62 -1.40 -5.72 -4.32
N LEU A 63 -2.15 -6.73 -4.77
CA LEU A 63 -3.54 -6.94 -4.35
C LEU A 63 -3.74 -8.23 -3.57
N TYR A 64 -3.31 -9.37 -4.11
CA TYR A 64 -3.59 -10.66 -3.46
C TYR A 64 -2.80 -10.81 -2.17
N GLY A 65 -1.51 -10.42 -2.15
CA GLY A 65 -0.70 -10.43 -0.93
C GLY A 65 -1.32 -9.61 0.20
N MET A 66 -1.78 -8.39 -0.12
CA MET A 66 -2.52 -7.54 0.82
C MET A 66 -3.79 -8.26 1.35
N PHE A 67 -4.59 -8.84 0.45
CA PHE A 67 -5.81 -9.57 0.82
C PHE A 67 -5.50 -10.75 1.75
N TRP A 68 -4.49 -11.57 1.42
CA TRP A 68 -4.13 -12.73 2.24
C TRP A 68 -3.62 -12.33 3.62
N ILE A 69 -2.82 -11.24 3.69
CA ILE A 69 -2.32 -10.69 4.97
C ILE A 69 -3.50 -10.15 5.80
N CYS A 70 -4.39 -9.34 5.23
CA CYS A 70 -5.57 -8.83 5.93
C CYS A 70 -6.44 -9.98 6.45
N LYS A 71 -6.73 -10.97 5.59
CA LYS A 71 -7.56 -12.13 5.95
C LYS A 71 -6.96 -12.93 7.10
N ALA A 72 -5.64 -13.11 7.11
CA ALA A 72 -4.96 -13.82 8.18
C ALA A 72 -4.85 -12.99 9.47
N ALA A 73 -4.66 -11.67 9.37
CA ALA A 73 -4.42 -10.79 10.52
C ALA A 73 -5.69 -10.49 11.33
N VAL A 74 -6.83 -10.29 10.67
CA VAL A 74 -8.09 -9.89 11.32
C VAL A 74 -8.50 -10.78 12.53
N PRO A 75 -8.33 -12.12 12.53
CA PRO A 75 -8.60 -12.94 13.72
C PRO A 75 -7.72 -12.64 14.94
N HIS A 76 -6.56 -12.02 14.75
CA HIS A 76 -5.59 -11.66 15.78
C HIS A 76 -5.66 -10.18 16.18
N MET A 77 -6.56 -9.41 15.56
CA MET A 77 -6.68 -7.97 15.82
C MET A 77 -7.75 -7.68 16.88
N PRO A 78 -7.41 -6.90 17.94
CA PRO A 78 -8.38 -6.42 18.92
C PRO A 78 -9.21 -5.25 18.35
N ALA A 79 -10.29 -4.90 19.06
CA ALA A 79 -10.96 -3.61 18.87
C ALA A 79 -9.95 -2.45 19.04
N GLY A 80 -10.07 -1.41 18.23
CA GLY A 80 -9.08 -0.33 18.11
C GLY A 80 -7.99 -0.61 17.08
N GLY A 81 -7.94 -1.82 16.51
CA GLY A 81 -6.98 -2.17 15.47
C GLY A 81 -7.06 -1.29 14.22
N SER A 82 -5.95 -1.15 13.50
CA SER A 82 -5.86 -0.34 12.28
C SER A 82 -5.18 -1.08 11.13
N ILE A 83 -5.82 -1.09 9.96
CA ILE A 83 -5.25 -1.60 8.70
C ILE A 83 -4.99 -0.41 7.80
N ILE A 84 -3.77 -0.30 7.27
CA ILE A 84 -3.35 0.80 6.40
C ILE A 84 -2.78 0.21 5.11
N ASN A 85 -3.45 0.48 4.00
CA ASN A 85 -3.08 -0.04 2.69
C ASN A 85 -2.45 1.08 1.84
N THR A 86 -1.28 0.82 1.25
CA THR A 86 -0.60 1.80 0.39
C THR A 86 -1.16 1.74 -1.02
N ALA A 87 -2.03 2.70 -1.35
CA ALA A 87 -2.51 2.95 -2.70
C ALA A 87 -1.52 3.79 -3.53
N SER A 88 -1.99 4.75 -4.28
CA SER A 88 -1.22 5.74 -5.06
C SER A 88 -2.18 6.79 -5.61
N VAL A 89 -1.67 7.98 -5.97
CA VAL A 89 -2.39 8.94 -6.85
C VAL A 89 -2.82 8.30 -8.18
N ASN A 90 -2.12 7.25 -8.62
CA ASN A 90 -2.48 6.51 -9.83
C ASN A 90 -3.77 5.68 -9.69
N ALA A 91 -4.35 5.58 -8.49
CA ALA A 91 -5.68 5.02 -8.31
C ALA A 91 -6.78 5.91 -8.89
N ASP A 92 -6.58 7.23 -8.79
CA ASP A 92 -7.51 8.27 -9.25
C ASP A 92 -7.09 8.85 -10.61
N GLN A 93 -5.78 9.04 -10.81
CA GLN A 93 -5.19 9.58 -12.02
C GLN A 93 -4.25 8.54 -12.68
N PRO A 94 -4.80 7.51 -13.34
CA PRO A 94 -4.01 6.41 -13.89
C PRO A 94 -3.08 6.91 -15.00
N LYS A 95 -1.83 6.45 -14.96
CA LYS A 95 -0.84 6.76 -16.01
C LYS A 95 -0.85 5.69 -17.09
N PRO A 96 -0.86 6.05 -18.39
CA PRO A 96 -0.91 5.09 -19.50
C PRO A 96 0.21 4.04 -19.45
N LYS A 97 1.42 4.43 -19.04
CA LYS A 97 2.58 3.51 -18.97
C LYS A 97 2.60 2.62 -17.73
N LEU A 98 1.62 2.74 -16.82
CA LEU A 98 1.52 1.99 -15.58
C LEU A 98 0.16 1.30 -15.43
N ILE A 99 -0.39 0.74 -16.52
CA ILE A 99 -1.74 0.17 -16.59
C ILE A 99 -1.99 -0.85 -15.47
N ALA A 100 -1.16 -1.89 -15.37
CA ALA A 100 -1.32 -2.96 -14.38
C ALA A 100 -1.20 -2.42 -12.95
N TYR A 101 -0.20 -1.57 -12.70
CA TYR A 101 0.00 -0.94 -11.40
C TYR A 101 -1.19 -0.06 -11.00
N SER A 102 -1.64 0.83 -11.89
CA SER A 102 -2.76 1.74 -11.63
C SER A 102 -4.04 0.98 -11.31
N ALA A 103 -4.33 -0.11 -12.06
CA ALA A 103 -5.46 -0.98 -11.80
C ALA A 103 -5.42 -1.58 -10.38
N THR A 104 -4.24 -2.05 -9.93
CA THR A 104 -4.10 -2.57 -8.56
C THR A 104 -4.31 -1.47 -7.52
N LYS A 105 -3.85 -0.24 -7.78
CA LYS A 105 -3.97 0.86 -6.81
C LYS A 105 -5.41 1.36 -6.67
N ALA A 106 -6.18 1.39 -7.74
CA ALA A 106 -7.62 1.64 -7.70
C ALA A 106 -8.36 0.53 -6.92
N ALA A 107 -8.00 -0.75 -7.16
CA ALA A 107 -8.56 -1.87 -6.43
C ALA A 107 -8.27 -1.79 -4.92
N ILE A 108 -7.07 -1.36 -4.51
CA ILE A 108 -6.70 -1.17 -3.10
C ILE A 108 -7.58 -0.11 -2.42
N VAL A 109 -7.85 1.02 -3.09
CA VAL A 109 -8.73 2.06 -2.56
C VAL A 109 -10.14 1.51 -2.30
N ASN A 110 -10.73 0.86 -3.31
CA ASN A 110 -12.07 0.27 -3.19
C ASN A 110 -12.12 -0.84 -2.11
N PHE A 111 -11.11 -1.72 -2.11
CA PHE A 111 -10.99 -2.76 -1.09
C PHE A 111 -10.91 -2.19 0.32
N SER A 112 -10.13 -1.11 0.53
CA SER A 112 -9.97 -0.49 1.85
C SER A 112 -11.28 0.10 2.38
N GLY A 113 -12.07 0.75 1.52
CA GLY A 113 -13.40 1.25 1.89
C GLY A 113 -14.37 0.12 2.25
N SER A 114 -14.41 -0.94 1.45
CA SER A 114 -15.25 -2.12 1.72
C SER A 114 -14.82 -2.84 3.00
N LEU A 115 -13.50 -2.96 3.22
CA LEU A 115 -12.95 -3.60 4.42
C LEU A 115 -13.29 -2.80 5.69
N ALA A 116 -13.26 -1.46 5.61
CA ALA A 116 -13.65 -0.59 6.72
C ALA A 116 -15.09 -0.83 7.16
N ALA A 117 -16.01 -0.90 6.21
CA ALA A 117 -17.42 -1.21 6.49
C ALA A 117 -17.60 -2.62 7.09
N LEU A 118 -16.90 -3.61 6.51
CA LEU A 118 -16.97 -5.01 6.97
C LEU A 118 -16.45 -5.20 8.41
N LEU A 119 -15.44 -4.42 8.81
CA LEU A 119 -14.79 -4.56 10.11
C LEU A 119 -15.29 -3.58 11.17
N ALA A 120 -16.25 -2.71 10.84
CA ALA A 120 -16.76 -1.69 11.75
C ALA A 120 -17.32 -2.27 13.07
N GLU A 121 -18.08 -3.34 13.00
CA GLU A 121 -18.64 -4.02 14.19
C GLU A 121 -17.55 -4.64 15.08
N LYS A 122 -16.37 -4.93 14.53
CA LYS A 122 -15.22 -5.41 15.30
C LYS A 122 -14.40 -4.28 15.91
N GLY A 123 -14.75 -3.02 15.63
CA GLY A 123 -13.99 -1.85 16.05
C GLY A 123 -12.62 -1.74 15.39
N ILE A 124 -12.41 -2.34 14.20
CA ILE A 124 -11.17 -2.28 13.43
C ILE A 124 -11.36 -1.29 12.29
N ARG A 125 -10.44 -0.34 12.16
CA ARG A 125 -10.42 0.65 11.09
C ARG A 125 -9.59 0.15 9.90
N ALA A 126 -9.97 0.54 8.70
CA ALA A 126 -9.18 0.29 7.50
C ALA A 126 -9.15 1.56 6.64
N ASN A 127 -7.96 1.98 6.22
CA ASN A 127 -7.74 3.17 5.42
C ASN A 127 -6.70 2.94 4.33
N ALA A 128 -6.69 3.80 3.33
CA ALA A 128 -5.65 3.83 2.30
C ALA A 128 -4.82 5.11 2.42
N VAL A 129 -3.53 5.02 2.10
CA VAL A 129 -2.67 6.19 1.83
C VAL A 129 -2.40 6.22 0.34
N ALA A 130 -2.57 7.39 -0.30
CA ALA A 130 -2.31 7.60 -1.71
C ALA A 130 -1.10 8.54 -1.90
N PRO A 131 0.13 8.00 -1.96
CA PRO A 131 1.31 8.80 -2.24
C PRO A 131 1.31 9.34 -3.67
N GLY A 132 1.82 10.57 -3.84
CA GLY A 132 2.31 11.08 -5.10
C GLY A 132 3.72 10.56 -5.41
N PRO A 133 4.55 11.35 -6.10
CA PRO A 133 5.93 10.96 -6.41
C PRO A 133 6.80 10.99 -5.14
N ILE A 134 7.19 9.82 -4.65
CA ILE A 134 8.06 9.65 -3.48
C ILE A 134 9.37 8.99 -3.90
N TRP A 135 10.49 9.57 -3.50
CA TRP A 135 11.81 9.09 -3.82
C TRP A 135 12.16 7.83 -3.04
N THR A 136 12.12 6.68 -3.69
CA THR A 136 12.41 5.36 -3.12
C THR A 136 13.25 4.53 -4.10
N PRO A 137 13.90 3.44 -3.67
CA PRO A 137 14.61 2.52 -4.57
C PRO A 137 13.75 1.94 -5.70
N LEU A 138 12.42 1.92 -5.54
CA LEU A 138 11.49 1.45 -6.57
C LEU A 138 11.60 2.31 -7.85
N ILE A 139 11.85 3.61 -7.72
CA ILE A 139 11.87 4.55 -8.85
C ILE A 139 13.01 4.25 -9.82
N PRO A 140 14.30 4.26 -9.41
CA PRO A 140 15.38 3.97 -10.35
C PRO A 140 15.42 2.50 -10.79
N SER A 141 14.75 1.58 -10.07
CA SER A 141 14.70 0.17 -10.47
C SER A 141 13.63 -0.16 -11.50
N THR A 142 12.69 0.75 -11.76
CA THR A 142 11.49 0.49 -12.59
C THR A 142 11.22 1.56 -13.65
N MET A 143 12.06 2.61 -13.71
CA MET A 143 11.91 3.72 -14.66
C MET A 143 13.20 3.97 -15.45
N PRO A 144 13.11 4.43 -16.71
CA PRO A 144 14.26 4.88 -17.48
C PRO A 144 14.99 6.06 -16.82
N PRO A 145 16.32 6.19 -16.98
CA PRO A 145 17.13 7.24 -16.32
C PRO A 145 16.62 8.67 -16.56
N GLU A 146 16.12 8.97 -17.74
CA GLU A 146 15.59 10.30 -18.10
C GLU A 146 14.36 10.66 -17.28
N GLN A 147 13.47 9.70 -17.06
CA GLN A 147 12.25 9.88 -16.23
C GLN A 147 12.61 10.00 -14.74
N VAL A 148 13.67 9.32 -14.30
CA VAL A 148 14.17 9.40 -12.93
C VAL A 148 14.69 10.80 -12.59
N LYS A 149 15.37 11.48 -13.53
CA LYS A 149 15.91 12.84 -13.35
C LYS A 149 14.81 13.87 -13.10
N GLU A 150 13.66 13.70 -13.74
CA GLU A 150 12.53 14.64 -13.66
C GLU A 150 11.45 14.17 -12.66
N PHE A 151 11.71 13.09 -11.95
CA PHE A 151 10.72 12.49 -11.07
C PHE A 151 10.30 13.45 -9.95
N GLY A 152 9.00 13.79 -9.91
CA GLY A 152 8.42 14.72 -8.96
C GLY A 152 8.45 16.19 -9.37
N SER A 153 9.08 16.56 -10.48
CA SER A 153 9.10 17.96 -10.96
C SER A 153 7.73 18.47 -11.39
N GLN A 154 6.81 17.56 -11.72
CA GLN A 154 5.48 17.88 -12.26
C GLN A 154 4.42 18.19 -11.19
N VAL A 155 4.70 17.95 -9.91
CA VAL A 155 3.75 18.30 -8.84
C VAL A 155 3.93 19.77 -8.43
N PRO A 156 2.91 20.43 -7.85
CA PRO A 156 3.01 21.85 -7.46
C PRO A 156 4.21 22.21 -6.57
N LEU A 157 4.65 21.30 -5.68
CA LEU A 157 5.88 21.52 -4.89
C LEU A 157 7.17 21.30 -5.69
N ALA A 158 7.07 20.93 -6.99
CA ALA A 158 8.17 20.78 -7.96
C ALA A 158 9.33 19.87 -7.49
N ARG A 159 9.05 18.88 -6.68
CA ARG A 159 10.01 17.86 -6.21
C ARG A 159 9.35 16.55 -5.84
N ALA A 160 10.10 15.49 -5.81
CA ALA A 160 9.67 14.27 -5.14
C ALA A 160 9.64 14.47 -3.62
N GLY A 161 8.67 13.86 -2.95
CA GLY A 161 8.66 13.72 -1.50
C GLY A 161 9.65 12.64 -1.04
N GLN A 162 9.98 12.69 0.25
CA GLN A 162 10.82 11.68 0.90
C GLN A 162 9.93 10.70 1.69
N PRO A 163 10.34 9.43 1.90
CA PRO A 163 9.59 8.49 2.74
C PRO A 163 9.25 9.03 4.13
N ALA A 164 10.15 9.81 4.72
CA ALA A 164 9.95 10.45 6.02
C ALA A 164 8.78 11.46 6.02
N GLU A 165 8.42 12.02 4.86
CA GLU A 165 7.28 12.95 4.74
C GLU A 165 5.93 12.21 4.64
N LEU A 166 5.95 10.90 4.33
CA LEU A 166 4.78 10.03 4.41
C LEU A 166 4.53 9.48 5.83
N ALA A 167 5.59 9.20 6.57
CA ALA A 167 5.52 8.52 7.85
C ALA A 167 4.50 9.14 8.84
N PRO A 168 4.35 10.48 8.96
CA PRO A 168 3.37 11.09 9.86
C PRO A 168 1.93 10.65 9.58
N VAL A 169 1.55 10.47 8.31
CA VAL A 169 0.20 10.03 7.95
C VAL A 169 -0.04 8.57 8.37
N TYR A 170 0.96 7.70 8.21
CA TYR A 170 0.85 6.32 8.69
C TYR A 170 0.75 6.26 10.21
N VAL A 171 1.55 7.07 10.92
CA VAL A 171 1.49 7.16 12.39
C VAL A 171 0.13 7.67 12.85
N MET A 172 -0.40 8.73 12.24
CA MET A 172 -1.74 9.24 12.54
C MET A 172 -2.81 8.17 12.34
N LEU A 173 -2.83 7.50 11.17
CA LEU A 173 -3.82 6.46 10.87
C LEU A 173 -3.70 5.23 11.78
N ALA A 174 -2.50 4.93 12.30
CA ALA A 174 -2.25 3.86 13.24
C ALA A 174 -2.66 4.21 14.68
N SER A 175 -2.74 5.49 15.03
CA SER A 175 -3.01 5.98 16.39
C SER A 175 -4.50 6.18 16.67
N ASP A 176 -4.82 6.40 17.96
CA ASP A 176 -6.18 6.72 18.42
C ASP A 176 -6.65 8.11 17.98
N GLU A 177 -5.73 9.00 17.55
CA GLU A 177 -6.07 10.31 16.96
C GLU A 177 -6.92 10.16 15.71
N ALA A 178 -6.80 9.04 14.98
CA ALA A 178 -7.61 8.70 13.83
C ALA A 178 -8.81 7.80 14.17
N SER A 179 -9.31 7.81 15.41
CA SER A 179 -10.39 6.92 15.87
C SER A 179 -11.69 7.03 15.06
N TYR A 180 -11.94 8.15 14.41
CA TYR A 180 -13.11 8.38 13.55
C TYR A 180 -12.75 8.39 12.04
N VAL A 181 -11.51 8.01 11.69
CA VAL A 181 -11.05 7.90 10.29
C VAL A 181 -11.03 6.43 9.88
N SER A 182 -12.05 6.01 9.13
CA SER A 182 -12.16 4.65 8.57
C SER A 182 -12.80 4.71 7.19
N GLY A 183 -12.29 3.94 6.24
CA GLY A 183 -12.70 3.94 4.84
C GLY A 183 -12.13 5.12 4.02
N ALA A 184 -11.26 5.92 4.62
CA ALA A 184 -10.68 7.08 3.97
C ALA A 184 -9.47 6.72 3.09
N THR A 185 -9.25 7.53 2.04
CA THR A 185 -8.01 7.57 1.28
C THR A 185 -7.32 8.91 1.57
N VAL A 186 -6.14 8.86 2.21
CA VAL A 186 -5.39 10.06 2.58
C VAL A 186 -4.26 10.29 1.57
N ALA A 187 -4.35 11.40 0.85
CA ALA A 187 -3.38 11.76 -0.19
C ALA A 187 -2.17 12.51 0.40
N VAL A 188 -0.95 12.16 -0.05
CA VAL A 188 0.31 12.85 0.26
C VAL A 188 1.07 13.05 -1.05
N THR A 189 0.83 14.18 -1.72
CA THR A 189 0.99 14.29 -3.18
C THR A 189 1.88 15.43 -3.65
N GLY A 190 2.38 16.27 -2.74
CA GLY A 190 3.10 17.49 -3.14
C GLY A 190 2.23 18.54 -3.84
N GLY A 191 0.91 18.52 -3.56
CA GLY A 191 -0.07 19.47 -4.11
C GLY A 191 -0.85 18.95 -5.33
N GLN A 192 -0.56 17.75 -5.83
CA GLN A 192 -1.39 17.14 -6.87
C GLN A 192 -2.77 16.80 -6.31
N ALA A 193 -3.84 17.34 -6.90
CA ALA A 193 -5.20 17.07 -6.47
C ALA A 193 -5.56 15.58 -6.66
N VAL A 194 -6.28 15.03 -5.71
CA VAL A 194 -6.87 13.68 -5.73
C VAL A 194 -8.32 13.83 -5.25
N ILE A 195 -9.24 13.23 -5.95
CA ILE A 195 -10.68 13.31 -5.65
C ILE A 195 -11.10 12.13 -4.77
#